data_b5a3f92f6b651ab568ed2aff307fb866
#
_entry.id   b5a3f92f6b651ab568ed2aff307fb866
#
_cell.length_a   1.000
_cell.length_b   1.000
_cell.length_c   1.000
_cell.angle_alpha   90.00
_cell.angle_beta   90.00
_cell.angle_gamma   90.00
#
_symmetry.space_group_name_H-M   'P 1'
#
loop_
_entity.id
_entity.type
_entity.pdbx_description
1 polymer ?
#
loop_
_entity_poly.entity_id
_entity_poly.type
_entity_poly.pdbx_seq_one_letter_code
_entity_poly.pdbx_strand_id
1 'polypeptide(L)'
;MSTSNSIKQAAEAARNKTSEAMETTKRLAETAKADPLAAKNDFLHTPFMRAALPFVNGGAAGMVATTVIQPIDMIKVRLQLAGEGVKTGPKPTPLTVTREIIAAGKVMDLYTGLSAGLLRQAVYTTARLGFFDTFMKNLQVRAKDKGTLIGFKERAAAGLTAGGLAAMIGNPADLALIRMQSDGLKPLAERKNYKSVIDALSSIAKSEGVGALWAGASPTVVRAMALNFGQLAFFSEAKQRFKDSSLSPRAQTLSASAVAGFFASFFSLPFDFVKTRLQKQSRKPDGTLPYKGMADCFRKVAAEEGILRFYRGFGTYYVRIAPHA
;
A
#
# COMPACT_ATOMS: atom_id res chain seq x y z
N MET A 1 -31.53 -4.61 31.91
CA MET A 1 -32.27 -5.62 31.13
C MET A 1 -32.07 -5.56 29.62
N SER A 2 -31.65 -4.45 29.04
CA SER A 2 -31.44 -4.26 27.58
C SER A 2 -30.24 -5.01 27.02
N THR A 3 -29.11 -5.02 27.69
CA THR A 3 -27.84 -5.64 27.22
C THR A 3 -27.88 -7.16 27.12
N SER A 4 -28.59 -7.83 28.02
CA SER A 4 -28.75 -9.31 28.01
C SER A 4 -29.56 -9.81 26.80
N ASN A 5 -30.57 -9.06 26.38
CA ASN A 5 -31.39 -9.39 25.21
C ASN A 5 -30.61 -9.19 23.90
N SER A 6 -29.78 -8.15 23.80
CA SER A 6 -28.94 -7.91 22.64
C SER A 6 -27.88 -9.00 22.46
N ILE A 7 -27.29 -9.51 23.54
CA ILE A 7 -26.32 -10.61 23.51
C ILE A 7 -26.96 -11.92 23.09
N LYS A 8 -28.19 -12.22 23.61
CA LYS A 8 -28.94 -13.41 23.19
C LYS A 8 -29.31 -13.37 21.71
N GLN A 9 -29.79 -12.22 21.20
CA GLN A 9 -30.12 -12.05 19.80
C GLN A 9 -28.89 -12.18 18.90
N ALA A 10 -27.72 -11.62 19.30
CA ALA A 10 -26.47 -11.79 18.58
C ALA A 10 -25.99 -13.25 18.56
N ALA A 11 -26.14 -13.96 19.67
CA ALA A 11 -25.78 -15.39 19.76
C ALA A 11 -26.72 -16.28 18.92
N GLU A 12 -28.02 -16.01 18.90
CA GLU A 12 -28.96 -16.69 18.01
C GLU A 12 -28.69 -16.41 16.54
N ALA A 13 -28.43 -15.17 16.17
CA ALA A 13 -28.06 -14.79 14.79
C ALA A 13 -26.75 -15.45 14.34
N ALA A 14 -25.76 -15.58 15.23
CA ALA A 14 -24.53 -16.30 14.97
C ALA A 14 -24.77 -17.81 14.78
N ARG A 15 -25.63 -18.40 15.61
CA ARG A 15 -25.98 -19.82 15.56
C ARG A 15 -26.75 -20.17 14.27
N ASN A 16 -27.68 -19.31 13.86
CA ASN A 16 -28.42 -19.48 12.61
C ASN A 16 -27.50 -19.39 11.39
N LYS A 17 -26.58 -18.42 11.37
CA LYS A 17 -25.56 -18.30 10.30
C LYS A 17 -24.64 -19.52 10.23
N THR A 18 -24.30 -20.11 11.38
CA THR A 18 -23.46 -21.31 11.42
C THR A 18 -24.23 -22.53 10.91
N SER A 19 -25.51 -22.66 11.22
CA SER A 19 -26.34 -23.75 10.71
C SER A 19 -26.58 -23.64 9.20
N GLU A 20 -26.87 -22.44 8.68
CA GLU A 20 -26.99 -22.17 7.25
C GLU A 20 -25.68 -22.46 6.49
N ALA A 21 -24.53 -22.11 7.06
CA ALA A 21 -23.23 -22.42 6.48
C ALA A 21 -22.96 -23.93 6.44
N MET A 22 -23.35 -24.67 7.50
CA MET A 22 -23.23 -26.12 7.54
C MET A 22 -24.12 -26.82 6.51
N GLU A 23 -25.35 -26.36 6.35
CA GLU A 23 -26.30 -26.90 5.38
C GLU A 23 -25.86 -26.63 3.95
N THR A 24 -25.39 -25.43 3.69
CA THR A 24 -24.77 -25.04 2.39
C THR A 24 -23.57 -25.92 2.07
N THR A 25 -22.72 -26.20 3.07
CA THR A 25 -21.53 -27.04 2.88
C THR A 25 -21.92 -28.50 2.58
N LYS A 26 -22.93 -29.05 3.26
CA LYS A 26 -23.45 -30.40 2.97
C LYS A 26 -24.03 -30.49 1.55
N ARG A 27 -24.86 -29.52 1.15
CA ARG A 27 -25.45 -29.44 -0.17
C ARG A 27 -24.38 -29.38 -1.27
N LEU A 28 -23.35 -28.55 -1.07
CA LEU A 28 -22.22 -28.43 -1.99
C LEU A 28 -21.43 -29.76 -2.11
N ALA A 29 -21.25 -30.48 -0.99
CA ALA A 29 -20.57 -31.77 -0.99
C ALA A 29 -21.36 -32.86 -1.72
N GLU A 30 -22.68 -32.83 -1.61
CA GLU A 30 -23.56 -33.76 -2.33
C GLU A 30 -23.61 -33.45 -3.85
N THR A 31 -23.72 -32.16 -4.21
CA THR A 31 -23.70 -31.73 -5.62
C THR A 31 -22.33 -31.98 -6.25
N ALA A 32 -21.24 -31.86 -5.51
CA ALA A 32 -19.89 -32.15 -6.01
C ALA A 32 -19.67 -33.65 -6.35
N LYS A 33 -20.39 -34.52 -5.68
CA LYS A 33 -20.36 -35.97 -5.99
C LYS A 33 -21.17 -36.31 -7.25
N ALA A 34 -22.25 -35.57 -7.53
CA ALA A 34 -23.14 -35.81 -8.63
C ALA A 34 -22.69 -35.11 -9.92
N ASP A 35 -22.32 -33.82 -9.83
CA ASP A 35 -21.83 -33.02 -10.96
C ASP A 35 -20.81 -31.97 -10.44
N PRO A 36 -19.51 -32.17 -10.72
CA PRO A 36 -18.46 -31.25 -10.28
C PRO A 36 -18.56 -29.83 -10.87
N LEU A 37 -19.14 -29.69 -12.08
CA LEU A 37 -19.32 -28.39 -12.73
C LEU A 37 -20.47 -27.59 -12.12
N ALA A 38 -21.59 -28.29 -11.83
CA ALA A 38 -22.72 -27.69 -11.12
C ALA A 38 -22.33 -27.27 -9.71
N ALA A 39 -21.58 -28.11 -8.99
CA ALA A 39 -21.06 -27.76 -7.65
C ALA A 39 -20.14 -26.57 -7.66
N LYS A 40 -19.27 -26.42 -8.66
CA LYS A 40 -18.42 -25.24 -8.85
C LYS A 40 -19.24 -23.98 -9.06
N ASN A 41 -20.28 -24.05 -9.87
CA ASN A 41 -21.17 -22.91 -10.11
C ASN A 41 -21.95 -22.55 -8.84
N ASP A 42 -22.51 -23.51 -8.13
CA ASP A 42 -23.23 -23.31 -6.88
C ASP A 42 -22.31 -22.69 -5.80
N PHE A 43 -21.07 -23.17 -5.69
CA PHE A 43 -20.07 -22.63 -4.78
C PHE A 43 -19.73 -21.16 -5.09
N LEU A 44 -19.55 -20.83 -6.39
CA LEU A 44 -19.28 -19.45 -6.82
C LEU A 44 -20.46 -18.52 -6.58
N HIS A 45 -21.68 -19.03 -6.50
CA HIS A 45 -22.90 -18.28 -6.27
C HIS A 45 -23.28 -18.17 -4.79
N THR A 46 -22.55 -18.81 -3.87
CA THR A 46 -22.78 -18.65 -2.43
C THR A 46 -22.60 -17.18 -2.00
N PRO A 47 -23.36 -16.68 -1.02
CA PRO A 47 -23.25 -15.31 -0.52
C PRO A 47 -21.82 -14.98 -0.05
N PHE A 48 -21.14 -15.98 0.54
CA PHE A 48 -19.75 -15.85 0.97
C PHE A 48 -18.81 -15.64 -0.24
N MET A 49 -18.94 -16.46 -1.28
CA MET A 49 -18.07 -16.38 -2.44
C MET A 49 -18.34 -15.12 -3.26
N ARG A 50 -19.60 -14.70 -3.41
CA ARG A 50 -19.95 -13.42 -4.04
C ARG A 50 -19.31 -12.22 -3.30
N ALA A 51 -19.24 -12.28 -1.98
CA ALA A 51 -18.56 -11.27 -1.20
C ALA A 51 -17.03 -11.36 -1.31
N ALA A 52 -16.47 -12.57 -1.39
CA ALA A 52 -15.02 -12.82 -1.45
C ALA A 52 -14.42 -12.62 -2.85
N LEU A 53 -15.17 -12.92 -3.93
CA LEU A 53 -14.69 -12.85 -5.33
C LEU A 53 -14.06 -11.50 -5.72
N PRO A 54 -14.65 -10.33 -5.40
CA PRO A 54 -14.02 -9.05 -5.71
C PRO A 54 -12.65 -8.89 -5.01
N PHE A 55 -12.52 -9.38 -3.77
CA PHE A 55 -11.26 -9.34 -3.00
C PHE A 55 -10.21 -10.29 -3.61
N VAL A 56 -10.63 -11.51 -3.95
CA VAL A 56 -9.75 -12.51 -4.57
C VAL A 56 -9.28 -12.02 -5.94
N ASN A 57 -10.19 -11.53 -6.77
CA ASN A 57 -9.86 -11.01 -8.11
C ASN A 57 -8.98 -9.76 -8.02
N GLY A 58 -9.33 -8.81 -7.16
CA GLY A 58 -8.52 -7.61 -6.95
C GLY A 58 -7.15 -7.93 -6.36
N GLY A 59 -7.08 -8.86 -5.42
CA GLY A 59 -5.84 -9.38 -4.85
C GLY A 59 -4.97 -10.08 -5.88
N ALA A 60 -5.54 -11.02 -6.65
CA ALA A 60 -4.83 -11.75 -7.70
C ALA A 60 -4.32 -10.82 -8.80
N ALA A 61 -5.17 -9.91 -9.29
CA ALA A 61 -4.76 -8.90 -10.27
C ALA A 61 -3.62 -8.02 -9.74
N GLY A 62 -3.71 -7.59 -8.47
CA GLY A 62 -2.66 -6.84 -7.81
C GLY A 62 -1.36 -7.62 -7.64
N MET A 63 -1.43 -8.92 -7.36
CA MET A 63 -0.25 -9.78 -7.28
C MET A 63 0.43 -9.97 -8.64
N VAL A 64 -0.35 -10.20 -9.70
CA VAL A 64 0.17 -10.27 -11.08
C VAL A 64 0.82 -8.95 -11.47
N ALA A 65 0.15 -7.83 -11.24
CA ALA A 65 0.70 -6.50 -11.49
C ALA A 65 2.00 -6.26 -10.71
N THR A 66 2.05 -6.64 -9.43
CA THR A 66 3.25 -6.54 -8.59
C THR A 66 4.39 -7.36 -9.18
N THR A 67 4.14 -8.59 -9.63
CA THR A 67 5.17 -9.45 -10.23
C THR A 67 5.74 -8.86 -11.52
N VAL A 68 4.88 -8.28 -12.37
CA VAL A 68 5.31 -7.64 -13.63
C VAL A 68 6.09 -6.34 -13.37
N ILE A 69 5.68 -5.55 -12.36
CA ILE A 69 6.29 -4.26 -12.05
C ILE A 69 7.58 -4.42 -11.21
N GLN A 70 7.75 -5.55 -10.52
CA GLN A 70 8.86 -5.78 -9.59
C GLN A 70 10.25 -5.44 -10.15
N PRO A 71 10.64 -5.82 -11.39
CA PRO A 71 11.93 -5.44 -11.96
C PRO A 71 12.13 -3.93 -12.04
N ILE A 72 11.08 -3.19 -12.42
CA ILE A 72 11.09 -1.73 -12.52
C ILE A 72 11.26 -1.10 -11.15
N ASP A 73 10.50 -1.60 -10.16
CA ASP A 73 10.60 -1.13 -8.78
C ASP A 73 12.01 -1.40 -8.20
N MET A 74 12.62 -2.54 -8.51
CA MET A 74 13.99 -2.85 -8.07
C MET A 74 15.03 -1.91 -8.70
N ILE A 75 14.92 -1.62 -9.98
CA ILE A 75 15.80 -0.64 -10.66
C ILE A 75 15.63 0.73 -9.99
N LYS A 76 14.39 1.15 -9.70
CA LYS A 76 14.11 2.41 -8.99
C LYS A 76 14.78 2.45 -7.61
N VAL A 77 14.64 1.38 -6.82
CA VAL A 77 15.24 1.29 -5.48
C VAL A 77 16.76 1.36 -5.57
N ARG A 78 17.38 0.66 -6.52
CA ARG A 78 18.83 0.72 -6.76
C ARG A 78 19.28 2.13 -7.12
N LEU A 79 18.55 2.83 -7.99
CA LEU A 79 18.84 4.23 -8.35
C LEU A 79 18.75 5.19 -7.16
N GLN A 80 17.72 5.02 -6.34
CA GLN A 80 17.56 5.83 -5.13
C GLN A 80 18.70 5.61 -4.14
N LEU A 81 19.17 4.38 -4.01
CA LEU A 81 20.25 3.98 -3.08
C LEU A 81 21.63 4.35 -3.60
N ALA A 82 21.93 4.12 -4.88
CA ALA A 82 23.19 4.50 -5.49
C ALA A 82 23.48 6.01 -5.45
N GLY A 83 22.42 6.83 -5.26
CA GLY A 83 22.55 8.27 -5.06
C GLY A 83 22.81 8.70 -3.61
N GLU A 84 22.82 7.77 -2.65
CA GLU A 84 23.09 8.07 -1.23
C GLU A 84 24.60 8.03 -0.98
N GLY A 85 25.18 9.16 -0.53
CA GLY A 85 26.59 9.23 -0.13
C GLY A 85 27.59 9.65 -1.22
N VAL A 86 27.23 9.66 -2.48
CA VAL A 86 28.12 10.08 -3.57
C VAL A 86 27.93 11.59 -3.83
N LYS A 87 28.86 12.40 -3.34
CA LYS A 87 28.85 13.86 -3.59
C LYS A 87 29.43 14.23 -4.95
N THR A 88 30.25 13.37 -5.55
CA THR A 88 30.98 13.62 -6.81
C THR A 88 31.04 12.36 -7.66
N GLY A 89 30.44 12.37 -8.87
CA GLY A 89 30.49 11.30 -9.85
C GLY A 89 29.29 11.30 -10.80
N PRO A 90 29.38 10.63 -11.98
CA PRO A 90 28.27 10.49 -12.90
C PRO A 90 27.12 9.73 -12.22
N LYS A 91 25.93 10.33 -12.24
CA LYS A 91 24.74 9.74 -11.60
C LYS A 91 24.32 8.49 -12.39
N PRO A 92 24.09 7.33 -11.73
CA PRO A 92 23.62 6.14 -12.41
C PRO A 92 22.25 6.41 -13.06
N THR A 93 22.11 5.97 -14.30
CA THR A 93 20.84 6.04 -15.04
C THR A 93 20.12 4.69 -14.95
N PRO A 94 18.79 4.62 -15.21
CA PRO A 94 18.07 3.35 -15.24
C PRO A 94 18.70 2.34 -16.20
N LEU A 95 19.18 2.81 -17.36
CA LEU A 95 19.83 1.97 -18.38
C LEU A 95 21.17 1.40 -17.91
N THR A 96 22.01 2.21 -17.24
CA THR A 96 23.28 1.72 -16.70
C THR A 96 23.09 0.66 -15.64
N VAL A 97 22.15 0.89 -14.69
CA VAL A 97 21.82 -0.09 -13.64
C VAL A 97 21.28 -1.39 -14.24
N THR A 98 20.38 -1.30 -15.22
CA THR A 98 19.82 -2.48 -15.89
C THR A 98 20.92 -3.26 -16.62
N ARG A 99 21.80 -2.57 -17.36
CA ARG A 99 22.90 -3.20 -18.09
C ARG A 99 23.90 -3.88 -17.16
N GLU A 100 24.22 -3.26 -16.03
CA GLU A 100 25.09 -3.86 -15.00
C GLU A 100 24.50 -5.15 -14.42
N ILE A 101 23.18 -5.18 -14.12
CA ILE A 101 22.50 -6.37 -13.60
C ILE A 101 22.53 -7.52 -14.61
N ILE A 102 22.24 -7.21 -15.88
CA ILE A 102 22.23 -8.20 -16.96
C ILE A 102 23.66 -8.70 -17.24
N ALA A 103 24.64 -7.80 -17.31
CA ALA A 103 26.03 -8.15 -17.52
C ALA A 103 26.63 -9.01 -16.39
N ALA A 104 26.17 -8.79 -15.16
CA ALA A 104 26.53 -9.61 -14.00
C ALA A 104 25.83 -10.98 -13.95
N GLY A 105 24.93 -11.29 -14.89
CA GLY A 105 24.14 -12.54 -14.89
C GLY A 105 23.14 -12.67 -13.76
N LYS A 106 22.86 -11.58 -13.03
CA LYS A 106 22.02 -11.57 -11.80
C LYS A 106 20.59 -11.13 -12.03
N VAL A 107 19.97 -11.59 -13.12
CA VAL A 107 18.60 -11.20 -13.49
C VAL A 107 17.58 -11.54 -12.39
N MET A 108 17.79 -12.61 -11.64
CA MET A 108 16.92 -13.00 -10.51
C MET A 108 16.99 -12.02 -9.34
N ASP A 109 18.04 -11.22 -9.23
CA ASP A 109 18.12 -10.15 -8.22
C ASP A 109 17.05 -9.05 -8.44
N LEU A 110 16.51 -8.93 -9.65
CA LEU A 110 15.40 -8.03 -9.96
C LEU A 110 14.08 -8.42 -9.25
N TYR A 111 13.98 -9.69 -8.86
CA TYR A 111 12.82 -10.21 -8.13
C TYR A 111 13.04 -10.31 -6.61
N THR A 112 14.16 -9.79 -6.12
CA THR A 112 14.45 -9.73 -4.68
C THR A 112 13.34 -8.95 -3.97
N GLY A 113 12.79 -9.55 -2.90
CA GLY A 113 11.68 -8.96 -2.15
C GLY A 113 10.29 -9.19 -2.74
N LEU A 114 10.14 -9.93 -3.84
CA LEU A 114 8.83 -10.24 -4.44
C LEU A 114 7.85 -10.83 -3.41
N SER A 115 8.31 -11.78 -2.57
CA SER A 115 7.46 -12.39 -1.52
C SER A 115 6.89 -11.35 -0.55
N ALA A 116 7.69 -10.36 -0.17
CA ALA A 116 7.23 -9.25 0.68
C ALA A 116 6.27 -8.31 -0.08
N GLY A 117 6.53 -8.06 -1.37
CA GLY A 117 5.64 -7.30 -2.24
C GLY A 117 4.26 -7.95 -2.39
N LEU A 118 4.21 -9.26 -2.59
CA LEU A 118 2.97 -10.04 -2.69
C LEU A 118 2.20 -10.04 -1.37
N LEU A 119 2.90 -10.27 -0.24
CA LEU A 119 2.27 -10.19 1.09
C LEU A 119 1.71 -8.81 1.35
N ARG A 120 2.48 -7.76 1.06
CA ARG A 120 2.02 -6.38 1.18
C ARG A 120 0.74 -6.14 0.37
N GLN A 121 0.72 -6.57 -0.89
CA GLN A 121 -0.43 -6.38 -1.76
C GLN A 121 -1.67 -7.10 -1.23
N ALA A 122 -1.53 -8.34 -0.79
CA ALA A 122 -2.62 -9.11 -0.20
C ALA A 122 -3.17 -8.44 1.07
N VAL A 123 -2.29 -8.15 2.04
CA VAL A 123 -2.67 -7.57 3.33
C VAL A 123 -3.27 -6.18 3.16
N TYR A 124 -2.61 -5.31 2.40
CA TYR A 124 -3.06 -3.92 2.21
C TYR A 124 -4.40 -3.86 1.47
N THR A 125 -4.56 -4.61 0.37
CA THR A 125 -5.80 -4.58 -0.42
C THR A 125 -6.97 -5.13 0.39
N THR A 126 -6.79 -6.27 1.05
CA THR A 126 -7.84 -6.89 1.88
C THR A 126 -8.24 -5.97 3.04
N ALA A 127 -7.28 -5.43 3.77
CA ALA A 127 -7.55 -4.53 4.88
C ALA A 127 -8.25 -3.24 4.40
N ARG A 128 -7.76 -2.61 3.33
CA ARG A 128 -8.33 -1.38 2.80
C ARG A 128 -9.78 -1.57 2.35
N LEU A 129 -10.06 -2.61 1.58
CA LEU A 129 -11.42 -2.89 1.10
C LEU A 129 -12.34 -3.27 2.26
N GLY A 130 -11.89 -4.13 3.16
CA GLY A 130 -12.68 -4.57 4.32
C GLY A 130 -13.05 -3.42 5.25
N PHE A 131 -12.11 -2.54 5.57
CA PHE A 131 -12.42 -1.35 6.37
C PHE A 131 -13.33 -0.37 5.64
N PHE A 132 -13.06 -0.12 4.36
CA PHE A 132 -13.90 0.78 3.56
C PHE A 132 -15.34 0.31 3.50
N ASP A 133 -15.57 -0.97 3.21
CA ASP A 133 -16.91 -1.57 3.16
C ASP A 133 -17.61 -1.50 4.53
N THR A 134 -16.88 -1.77 5.61
CA THR A 134 -17.41 -1.68 6.98
C THR A 134 -17.83 -0.25 7.31
N PHE A 135 -16.98 0.73 7.01
CA PHE A 135 -17.30 2.14 7.26
C PHE A 135 -18.47 2.61 6.38
N MET A 136 -18.49 2.23 5.11
CA MET A 136 -19.58 2.58 4.20
C MET A 136 -20.92 1.97 4.65
N LYS A 137 -20.95 0.70 5.09
CA LYS A 137 -22.16 0.08 5.65
C LYS A 137 -22.66 0.83 6.88
N ASN A 138 -21.77 1.18 7.81
CA ASN A 138 -22.13 1.95 8.99
C ASN A 138 -22.65 3.36 8.64
N LEU A 139 -22.05 4.01 7.66
CA LEU A 139 -22.53 5.31 7.17
C LEU A 139 -23.88 5.21 6.47
N GLN A 140 -24.12 4.14 5.69
CA GLN A 140 -25.39 3.87 5.04
C GLN A 140 -26.52 3.67 6.04
N VAL A 141 -26.29 2.88 7.10
CA VAL A 141 -27.28 2.69 8.18
C VAL A 141 -27.62 4.03 8.82
N ARG A 142 -26.61 4.81 9.24
CA ARG A 142 -26.83 6.13 9.85
C ARG A 142 -27.50 7.14 8.92
N ALA A 143 -27.18 7.11 7.64
CA ALA A 143 -27.79 7.98 6.64
C ALA A 143 -29.26 7.62 6.43
N LYS A 144 -29.58 6.31 6.40
CA LYS A 144 -30.97 5.82 6.32
C LYS A 144 -31.80 6.24 7.53
N ASP A 145 -31.25 6.10 8.75
CA ASP A 145 -31.92 6.51 9.99
C ASP A 145 -32.20 8.02 10.04
N LYS A 146 -31.35 8.84 9.41
CA LYS A 146 -31.48 10.30 9.34
C LYS A 146 -32.21 10.80 8.10
N GLY A 147 -32.62 9.93 7.17
CA GLY A 147 -33.21 10.31 5.88
C GLY A 147 -32.30 11.13 4.97
N THR A 148 -30.97 11.00 5.16
CA THR A 148 -29.97 11.79 4.40
C THR A 148 -29.19 10.89 3.42
N LEU A 149 -28.62 11.48 2.38
CA LEU A 149 -27.73 10.78 1.47
C LEU A 149 -26.29 10.94 1.94
N ILE A 150 -25.48 9.87 1.75
CA ILE A 150 -24.05 9.92 2.06
C ILE A 150 -23.38 10.89 1.07
N GLY A 151 -22.82 11.97 1.58
CA GLY A 151 -22.11 12.98 0.81
C GLY A 151 -20.70 12.54 0.43
N PHE A 152 -20.04 13.39 -0.36
CA PHE A 152 -18.64 13.18 -0.76
C PHE A 152 -17.69 13.19 0.45
N LYS A 153 -17.93 14.08 1.44
CA LYS A 153 -17.08 14.23 2.62
C LYS A 153 -17.04 12.95 3.46
N GLU A 154 -18.20 12.31 3.68
CA GLU A 154 -18.30 11.07 4.43
C GLU A 154 -17.59 9.90 3.72
N ARG A 155 -17.75 9.81 2.40
CA ARG A 155 -17.05 8.79 1.59
C ARG A 155 -15.55 9.00 1.59
N ALA A 156 -15.09 10.25 1.46
CA ALA A 156 -13.68 10.60 1.52
C ALA A 156 -13.08 10.29 2.89
N ALA A 157 -13.77 10.64 3.99
CA ALA A 157 -13.34 10.32 5.33
C ALA A 157 -13.25 8.80 5.58
N ALA A 158 -14.23 8.03 5.11
CA ALA A 158 -14.20 6.56 5.17
C ALA A 158 -13.01 5.99 4.39
N GLY A 159 -12.76 6.50 3.18
CA GLY A 159 -11.62 6.09 2.36
C GLY A 159 -10.26 6.41 2.98
N LEU A 160 -10.12 7.62 3.54
CA LEU A 160 -8.89 8.06 4.22
C LEU A 160 -8.62 7.21 5.46
N THR A 161 -9.65 6.99 6.29
CA THR A 161 -9.52 6.19 7.51
C THR A 161 -9.21 4.73 7.20
N ALA A 162 -9.93 4.13 6.23
CA ALA A 162 -9.67 2.76 5.78
C ALA A 162 -8.26 2.61 5.20
N GLY A 163 -7.82 3.56 4.39
CA GLY A 163 -6.47 3.59 3.84
C GLY A 163 -5.38 3.73 4.91
N GLY A 164 -5.61 4.59 5.92
CA GLY A 164 -4.69 4.76 7.05
C GLY A 164 -4.54 3.49 7.90
N LEU A 165 -5.67 2.86 8.27
CA LEU A 165 -5.65 1.60 9.02
C LEU A 165 -5.01 0.45 8.23
N ALA A 166 -5.33 0.35 6.93
CA ALA A 166 -4.72 -0.63 6.06
C ALA A 166 -3.19 -0.43 5.94
N ALA A 167 -2.74 0.82 5.87
CA ALA A 167 -1.31 1.15 5.85
C ALA A 167 -0.60 0.77 7.15
N MET A 168 -1.24 0.93 8.31
CA MET A 168 -0.70 0.49 9.59
C MET A 168 -0.55 -1.03 9.65
N ILE A 169 -1.57 -1.79 9.23
CA ILE A 169 -1.55 -3.26 9.20
C ILE A 169 -0.55 -3.78 8.15
N GLY A 170 -0.45 -3.11 7.01
CA GLY A 170 0.48 -3.47 5.94
C GLY A 170 1.93 -3.06 6.19
N ASN A 171 2.21 -2.19 7.18
CA ASN A 171 3.54 -1.64 7.41
C ASN A 171 4.63 -2.69 7.66
N PRO A 172 4.41 -3.78 8.42
CA PRO A 172 5.40 -4.84 8.57
C PRO A 172 5.85 -5.43 7.22
N ALA A 173 4.90 -5.67 6.30
CA ALA A 173 5.22 -6.18 4.96
C ALA A 173 5.97 -5.13 4.11
N ASP A 174 5.60 -3.84 4.22
CA ASP A 174 6.33 -2.74 3.60
C ASP A 174 7.77 -2.66 4.09
N LEU A 175 7.98 -2.76 5.40
CA LEU A 175 9.32 -2.74 6.01
C LEU A 175 10.17 -3.91 5.52
N ALA A 176 9.61 -5.14 5.54
CA ALA A 176 10.29 -6.33 5.05
C ALA A 176 10.68 -6.18 3.58
N LEU A 177 9.77 -5.66 2.73
CA LEU A 177 10.04 -5.40 1.31
C LEU A 177 11.23 -4.46 1.12
N ILE A 178 11.23 -3.31 1.78
CA ILE A 178 12.30 -2.31 1.67
C ILE A 178 13.63 -2.87 2.21
N ARG A 179 13.60 -3.60 3.32
CA ARG A 179 14.80 -4.24 3.89
C ARG A 179 15.38 -5.32 2.97
N MET A 180 14.54 -6.17 2.38
CA MET A 180 14.96 -7.19 1.42
C MET A 180 15.56 -6.56 0.15
N GLN A 181 14.90 -5.53 -0.41
CA GLN A 181 15.38 -4.82 -1.59
C GLN A 181 16.69 -4.07 -1.33
N SER A 182 16.87 -3.50 -0.15
CA SER A 182 18.09 -2.76 0.21
C SER A 182 19.25 -3.68 0.63
N ASP A 183 18.97 -4.90 1.09
CA ASP A 183 19.99 -5.82 1.58
C ASP A 183 20.96 -6.25 0.47
N GLY A 184 20.44 -6.49 -0.73
CA GLY A 184 21.26 -6.83 -1.90
C GLY A 184 22.26 -5.75 -2.34
N LEU A 185 22.11 -4.51 -1.84
CA LEU A 185 22.96 -3.35 -2.17
C LEU A 185 24.02 -3.07 -1.11
N LYS A 186 23.94 -3.75 0.03
CA LYS A 186 24.94 -3.64 1.09
C LYS A 186 26.22 -4.41 0.73
N PRO A 187 27.38 -4.01 1.30
CA PRO A 187 28.58 -4.81 1.25
C PRO A 187 28.32 -6.24 1.74
N LEU A 188 28.99 -7.22 1.15
CA LEU A 188 28.78 -8.65 1.44
C LEU A 188 28.81 -8.97 2.94
N ALA A 189 29.70 -8.31 3.71
CA ALA A 189 29.84 -8.48 5.14
C ALA A 189 28.61 -7.98 5.96
N GLU A 190 27.82 -7.08 5.42
CA GLU A 190 26.66 -6.49 6.09
C GLU A 190 25.32 -7.07 5.64
N ARG A 191 25.35 -7.99 4.65
CA ARG A 191 24.14 -8.61 4.11
C ARG A 191 23.56 -9.61 5.08
N LYS A 192 22.25 -9.48 5.33
CA LYS A 192 21.48 -10.46 6.12
C LYS A 192 20.96 -11.62 5.27
N ASN A 193 20.99 -11.49 3.93
CA ASN A 193 20.58 -12.51 2.94
C ASN A 193 19.22 -13.13 3.25
N TYR A 194 18.19 -12.29 3.42
CA TYR A 194 16.83 -12.74 3.71
C TYR A 194 16.30 -13.69 2.63
N LYS A 195 15.88 -14.90 3.04
CA LYS A 195 15.37 -15.93 2.14
C LYS A 195 13.90 -15.72 1.77
N SER A 196 13.11 -15.16 2.68
CA SER A 196 11.66 -14.93 2.48
C SER A 196 11.18 -13.76 3.34
N VAL A 197 9.93 -13.32 3.09
CA VAL A 197 9.30 -12.29 3.90
C VAL A 197 9.16 -12.70 5.38
N ILE A 198 8.88 -13.96 5.65
CA ILE A 198 8.73 -14.49 7.02
C ILE A 198 10.09 -14.47 7.73
N ASP A 199 11.14 -14.86 7.04
CA ASP A 199 12.51 -14.81 7.55
C ASP A 199 12.92 -13.36 7.85
N ALA A 200 12.64 -12.42 6.95
CA ALA A 200 12.89 -10.99 7.15
C ALA A 200 12.15 -10.45 8.38
N LEU A 201 10.83 -10.71 8.49
CA LEU A 201 10.02 -10.26 9.62
C LEU A 201 10.52 -10.85 10.96
N SER A 202 10.83 -12.15 10.98
CA SER A 202 11.36 -12.83 12.18
C SER A 202 12.73 -12.29 12.58
N SER A 203 13.62 -12.09 11.60
CA SER A 203 14.96 -11.54 11.83
C SER A 203 14.89 -10.11 12.38
N ILE A 204 14.02 -9.25 11.81
CA ILE A 204 13.84 -7.89 12.29
C ILE A 204 13.25 -7.88 13.71
N ALA A 205 12.22 -8.68 13.95
CA ALA A 205 11.59 -8.76 15.28
C ALA A 205 12.56 -9.25 16.36
N LYS A 206 13.42 -10.21 16.03
CA LYS A 206 14.44 -10.74 16.97
C LYS A 206 15.59 -9.76 17.21
N SER A 207 16.07 -9.07 16.18
CA SER A 207 17.24 -8.19 16.28
C SER A 207 16.93 -6.77 16.74
N GLU A 208 15.76 -6.23 16.36
CA GLU A 208 15.39 -4.83 16.59
C GLU A 208 14.15 -4.69 17.48
N GLY A 209 13.45 -5.80 17.77
CA GLY A 209 12.22 -5.85 18.55
C GLY A 209 10.97 -5.71 17.67
N VAL A 210 9.82 -6.19 18.19
CA VAL A 210 8.54 -6.22 17.45
C VAL A 210 8.07 -4.81 17.06
N GLY A 211 8.31 -3.80 17.92
CA GLY A 211 7.97 -2.41 17.63
C GLY A 211 8.65 -1.83 16.39
N ALA A 212 9.83 -2.35 16.03
CA ALA A 212 10.55 -1.93 14.82
C ALA A 212 9.78 -2.26 13.52
N LEU A 213 8.86 -3.23 13.53
CA LEU A 213 8.02 -3.57 12.39
C LEU A 213 7.08 -2.43 11.97
N TRP A 214 6.81 -1.49 12.87
CA TRP A 214 6.03 -0.28 12.59
C TRP A 214 6.90 0.95 12.32
N ALA A 215 8.21 0.78 12.14
CA ALA A 215 9.08 1.87 11.72
C ALA A 215 8.58 2.45 10.38
N GLY A 216 8.38 3.77 10.33
CA GLY A 216 7.85 4.46 9.15
C GLY A 216 6.33 4.34 8.95
N ALA A 217 5.55 3.79 9.90
CA ALA A 217 4.09 3.78 9.81
C ALA A 217 3.51 5.21 9.80
N SER A 218 3.95 6.08 10.71
CA SER A 218 3.48 7.46 10.77
C SER A 218 3.72 8.25 9.48
N PRO A 219 4.92 8.28 8.87
CA PRO A 219 5.09 8.97 7.60
C PRO A 219 4.34 8.27 6.45
N THR A 220 4.05 6.97 6.54
CA THR A 220 3.22 6.28 5.55
C THR A 220 1.78 6.81 5.57
N VAL A 221 1.19 6.96 6.75
CA VAL A 221 -0.16 7.51 6.92
C VAL A 221 -0.21 8.96 6.46
N VAL A 222 0.72 9.81 6.95
CA VAL A 222 0.77 11.22 6.58
C VAL A 222 0.99 11.40 5.08
N ARG A 223 1.84 10.59 4.46
CA ARG A 223 2.05 10.57 3.01
C ARG A 223 0.75 10.25 2.27
N ALA A 224 0.00 9.23 2.71
CA ALA A 224 -1.28 8.87 2.08
C ALA A 224 -2.30 10.00 2.20
N MET A 225 -2.37 10.67 3.35
CA MET A 225 -3.24 11.83 3.56
C MET A 225 -2.83 13.00 2.65
N ALA A 226 -1.54 13.34 2.60
CA ALA A 226 -1.02 14.42 1.76
C ALA A 226 -1.28 14.19 0.26
N LEU A 227 -1.11 12.94 -0.20
CA LEU A 227 -1.38 12.53 -1.57
C LEU A 227 -2.86 12.69 -1.91
N ASN A 228 -3.74 12.16 -1.06
CA ASN A 228 -5.19 12.26 -1.28
C ASN A 228 -5.68 13.72 -1.20
N PHE A 229 -5.14 14.51 -0.26
CA PHE A 229 -5.45 15.94 -0.18
C PHE A 229 -5.08 16.66 -1.48
N GLY A 230 -3.82 16.50 -1.94
CA GLY A 230 -3.37 17.12 -3.19
C GLY A 230 -4.19 16.68 -4.39
N GLN A 231 -4.51 15.38 -4.47
CA GLN A 231 -5.29 14.83 -5.57
C GLN A 231 -6.73 15.36 -5.58
N LEU A 232 -7.46 15.24 -4.48
CA LEU A 232 -8.88 15.57 -4.41
C LEU A 232 -9.15 17.08 -4.49
N ALA A 233 -8.39 17.88 -3.72
CA ALA A 233 -8.56 19.33 -3.68
C ALA A 233 -8.26 19.96 -5.03
N PHE A 234 -7.12 19.63 -5.62
CA PHE A 234 -6.69 20.24 -6.89
C PHE A 234 -7.38 19.65 -8.10
N PHE A 235 -7.84 18.39 -8.07
CA PHE A 235 -8.68 17.84 -9.12
C PHE A 235 -10.01 18.58 -9.22
N SER A 236 -10.68 18.79 -8.09
CA SER A 236 -11.96 19.47 -8.02
C SER A 236 -11.85 20.92 -8.52
N GLU A 237 -10.83 21.63 -8.05
CA GLU A 237 -10.56 23.02 -8.47
C GLU A 237 -10.19 23.12 -9.94
N ALA A 238 -9.28 22.27 -10.42
CA ALA A 238 -8.88 22.25 -11.82
C ALA A 238 -10.05 21.89 -12.74
N LYS A 239 -10.86 20.91 -12.37
CA LYS A 239 -12.03 20.51 -13.14
C LYS A 239 -13.06 21.64 -13.23
N GLN A 240 -13.25 22.40 -12.15
CA GLN A 240 -14.15 23.55 -12.15
C GLN A 240 -13.64 24.65 -13.09
N ARG A 241 -12.34 24.96 -13.07
CA ARG A 241 -11.73 25.96 -13.97
C ARG A 241 -11.72 25.53 -15.43
N PHE A 242 -11.56 24.23 -15.70
CA PHE A 242 -11.60 23.73 -17.08
C PHE A 242 -13.00 23.55 -17.63
N LYS A 243 -14.06 23.67 -16.80
CA LYS A 243 -15.46 23.52 -17.23
C LYS A 243 -15.86 24.52 -18.32
N ASP A 244 -15.35 25.74 -18.22
CA ASP A 244 -15.64 26.83 -19.14
C ASP A 244 -14.63 26.94 -20.31
N SER A 245 -13.72 25.98 -20.42
CA SER A 245 -12.73 25.92 -21.51
C SER A 245 -13.30 25.24 -22.75
N SER A 246 -12.76 25.57 -23.93
CA SER A 246 -13.10 24.95 -25.21
C SER A 246 -12.64 23.49 -25.35
N LEU A 247 -12.10 22.88 -24.30
CA LEU A 247 -11.60 21.51 -24.30
C LEU A 247 -12.75 20.51 -24.29
N SER A 248 -12.55 19.36 -24.95
CA SER A 248 -13.50 18.25 -24.86
C SER A 248 -13.59 17.73 -23.40
N PRO A 249 -14.72 17.12 -22.96
CA PRO A 249 -14.89 16.63 -21.59
C PRO A 249 -13.81 15.64 -21.16
N ARG A 250 -13.28 14.84 -22.09
CA ARG A 250 -12.16 13.92 -21.84
C ARG A 250 -10.85 14.68 -21.60
N ALA A 251 -10.57 15.69 -22.42
CA ALA A 251 -9.38 16.53 -22.28
C ALA A 251 -9.42 17.35 -20.97
N GLN A 252 -10.58 17.88 -20.59
CA GLN A 252 -10.78 18.55 -19.28
C GLN A 252 -10.43 17.63 -18.11
N THR A 253 -10.93 16.39 -18.14
CA THR A 253 -10.66 15.41 -17.09
C THR A 253 -9.17 15.03 -17.04
N LEU A 254 -8.54 14.77 -18.17
CA LEU A 254 -7.12 14.43 -18.25
C LEU A 254 -6.23 15.59 -17.76
N SER A 255 -6.55 16.84 -18.17
CA SER A 255 -5.82 18.02 -17.71
C SER A 255 -5.99 18.24 -16.20
N ALA A 256 -7.21 18.06 -15.68
CA ALA A 256 -7.47 18.14 -14.24
C ALA A 256 -6.73 17.06 -13.47
N SER A 257 -6.66 15.82 -14.01
CA SER A 257 -5.88 14.73 -13.41
C SER A 257 -4.38 15.02 -13.40
N ALA A 258 -3.84 15.60 -14.48
CA ALA A 258 -2.43 15.98 -14.54
C ALA A 258 -2.08 17.04 -13.48
N VAL A 259 -2.91 18.07 -13.32
CA VAL A 259 -2.75 19.10 -12.28
C VAL A 259 -2.86 18.47 -10.88
N ALA A 260 -3.88 17.65 -10.66
CA ALA A 260 -4.07 16.95 -9.40
C ALA A 260 -2.87 16.03 -9.05
N GLY A 261 -2.36 15.29 -10.02
CA GLY A 261 -1.18 14.45 -9.87
C GLY A 261 0.08 15.24 -9.52
N PHE A 262 0.26 16.43 -10.09
CA PHE A 262 1.36 17.33 -9.75
C PHE A 262 1.32 17.73 -8.27
N PHE A 263 0.19 18.27 -7.81
CA PHE A 263 0.06 18.70 -6.41
C PHE A 263 0.06 17.52 -5.44
N ALA A 264 -0.56 16.39 -5.80
CA ALA A 264 -0.49 15.17 -5.02
C ALA A 264 0.97 14.71 -4.83
N SER A 265 1.77 14.75 -5.88
CA SER A 265 3.20 14.42 -5.84
C SER A 265 3.99 15.43 -5.02
N PHE A 266 3.70 16.72 -5.19
CA PHE A 266 4.38 17.79 -4.47
C PHE A 266 4.19 17.69 -2.95
N PHE A 267 2.96 17.47 -2.49
CA PHE A 267 2.69 17.35 -1.05
C PHE A 267 3.11 16.01 -0.45
N SER A 268 3.07 14.91 -1.21
CA SER A 268 3.37 13.59 -0.66
C SER A 268 4.85 13.21 -0.70
N LEU A 269 5.64 13.78 -1.61
CA LEU A 269 7.04 13.38 -1.82
C LEU A 269 7.95 13.58 -0.60
N PRO A 270 7.86 14.68 0.18
CA PRO A 270 8.65 14.84 1.40
C PRO A 270 8.41 13.71 2.42
N PHE A 271 7.16 13.29 2.56
CA PHE A 271 6.78 12.20 3.47
C PHE A 271 7.21 10.83 2.93
N ASP A 272 7.17 10.63 1.61
CA ASP A 272 7.70 9.42 0.97
C ASP A 272 9.20 9.29 1.18
N PHE A 273 9.93 10.39 1.07
CA PHE A 273 11.36 10.45 1.34
C PHE A 273 11.67 10.06 2.79
N VAL A 274 11.00 10.68 3.76
CA VAL A 274 11.19 10.40 5.18
C VAL A 274 10.78 8.98 5.53
N LYS A 275 9.65 8.47 4.98
CA LYS A 275 9.25 7.07 5.12
C LYS A 275 10.39 6.13 4.71
N THR A 276 10.95 6.37 3.54
CA THR A 276 12.01 5.51 2.98
C THR A 276 13.25 5.54 3.88
N ARG A 277 13.64 6.70 4.38
CA ARG A 277 14.79 6.84 5.30
C ARG A 277 14.56 6.09 6.61
N LEU A 278 13.40 6.22 7.23
CA LEU A 278 13.06 5.53 8.48
C LEU A 278 12.95 4.01 8.32
N GLN A 279 12.44 3.56 7.19
CA GLN A 279 12.30 2.13 6.93
C GLN A 279 13.62 1.44 6.57
N LYS A 280 14.56 2.16 5.96
CA LYS A 280 15.89 1.66 5.63
C LYS A 280 16.87 1.66 6.81
N GLN A 281 16.66 2.54 7.80
CA GLN A 281 17.63 2.66 8.88
C GLN A 281 17.80 1.34 9.65
N SER A 282 19.03 1.04 10.01
CA SER A 282 19.41 -0.05 10.89
C SER A 282 20.07 0.54 12.12
N ARG A 283 20.06 -0.19 13.25
CA ARG A 283 20.80 0.24 14.44
C ARG A 283 22.29 0.29 14.12
N LYS A 284 22.93 1.36 14.58
CA LYS A 284 24.39 1.48 14.54
C LYS A 284 25.02 0.47 15.49
N PRO A 285 26.34 0.22 15.40
CA PRO A 285 27.05 -0.66 16.33
C PRO A 285 26.89 -0.24 17.80
N ASP A 286 26.67 1.05 18.08
CA ASP A 286 26.40 1.62 19.39
C ASP A 286 24.95 1.40 19.90
N GLY A 287 24.11 0.68 19.14
CA GLY A 287 22.72 0.39 19.44
C GLY A 287 21.75 1.53 19.15
N THR A 288 22.23 2.71 18.74
CA THR A 288 21.40 3.89 18.46
C THR A 288 20.80 3.85 17.05
N LEU A 289 19.63 4.49 16.88
CA LEU A 289 19.04 4.70 15.56
C LEU A 289 19.50 6.05 14.99
N PRO A 290 19.82 6.14 13.69
CA PRO A 290 20.15 7.40 13.01
C PRO A 290 19.08 8.47 13.18
N TYR A 291 17.80 8.05 13.07
CA TYR A 291 16.64 8.93 13.24
C TYR A 291 15.72 8.37 14.31
N LYS A 292 15.34 9.21 15.28
CA LYS A 292 14.40 8.82 16.36
C LYS A 292 12.95 8.80 15.92
N GLY A 293 12.61 9.45 14.81
CA GLY A 293 11.24 9.51 14.28
C GLY A 293 11.13 10.45 13.09
N MET A 294 9.90 10.68 12.64
CA MET A 294 9.61 11.50 11.47
C MET A 294 10.13 12.93 11.59
N ALA A 295 9.83 13.61 12.71
CA ALA A 295 10.24 15.01 12.94
C ALA A 295 11.76 15.15 13.03
N ASP A 296 12.45 14.22 13.71
CA ASP A 296 13.91 14.21 13.80
C ASP A 296 14.56 13.99 12.42
N CYS A 297 13.99 13.11 11.61
CA CYS A 297 14.44 12.85 10.25
C CYS A 297 14.28 14.11 9.37
N PHE A 298 13.13 14.79 9.42
CA PHE A 298 12.91 16.04 8.70
C PHE A 298 13.95 17.10 9.11
N ARG A 299 14.14 17.30 10.42
CA ARG A 299 15.06 18.30 10.95
C ARG A 299 16.50 18.04 10.51
N LYS A 300 16.99 16.79 10.68
CA LYS A 300 18.36 16.42 10.33
C LYS A 300 18.61 16.54 8.82
N VAL A 301 17.70 16.01 8.00
CA VAL A 301 17.86 16.09 6.54
C VAL A 301 17.80 17.54 6.04
N ALA A 302 16.89 18.36 6.58
CA ALA A 302 16.81 19.78 6.23
C ALA A 302 18.09 20.55 6.60
N ALA A 303 18.67 20.23 7.76
CA ALA A 303 19.90 20.89 8.25
C ALA A 303 21.16 20.40 7.51
N GLU A 304 21.27 19.10 7.24
CA GLU A 304 22.49 18.47 6.69
C GLU A 304 22.51 18.44 5.16
N GLU A 305 21.35 18.15 4.53
CA GLU A 305 21.23 17.91 3.09
C GLU A 305 20.43 19.01 2.36
N GLY A 306 19.75 19.89 3.12
CA GLY A 306 18.93 20.98 2.60
C GLY A 306 17.50 20.57 2.23
N ILE A 307 16.59 21.56 2.16
CA ILE A 307 15.14 21.34 1.92
C ILE A 307 14.87 20.76 0.52
N LEU A 308 15.62 21.17 -0.49
CA LEU A 308 15.44 20.67 -1.86
C LEU A 308 15.73 19.17 -2.00
N ARG A 309 16.40 18.58 -1.02
CA ARG A 309 16.66 17.14 -0.97
C ARG A 309 15.37 16.31 -0.94
N PHE A 310 14.34 16.79 -0.28
CA PHE A 310 13.04 16.12 -0.19
C PHE A 310 12.35 15.98 -1.56
N TYR A 311 12.66 16.85 -2.52
CA TYR A 311 12.07 16.86 -3.85
C TYR A 311 12.92 16.17 -4.91
N ARG A 312 14.02 15.54 -4.50
CA ARG A 312 14.87 14.80 -5.45
C ARG A 312 14.12 13.62 -6.02
N GLY A 313 14.05 13.55 -7.35
CA GLY A 313 13.29 12.51 -8.06
C GLY A 313 11.81 12.85 -8.28
N PHE A 314 11.42 14.11 -8.10
CA PHE A 314 10.05 14.58 -8.30
C PHE A 314 9.49 14.18 -9.68
N GLY A 315 10.23 14.37 -10.76
CA GLY A 315 9.77 14.02 -12.11
C GLY A 315 9.40 12.54 -12.25
N THR A 316 10.26 11.64 -11.73
CA THR A 316 10.00 10.19 -11.75
C THR A 316 8.78 9.83 -10.89
N TYR A 317 8.65 10.48 -9.75
CA TYR A 317 7.52 10.26 -8.85
C TYR A 317 6.20 10.76 -9.44
N TYR A 318 6.22 11.93 -10.08
CA TYR A 318 5.06 12.51 -10.77
C TYR A 318 4.59 11.61 -11.93
N VAL A 319 5.50 11.16 -12.80
CA VAL A 319 5.15 10.25 -13.91
C VAL A 319 4.52 8.94 -13.40
N ARG A 320 4.90 8.47 -12.21
CA ARG A 320 4.29 7.31 -11.57
C ARG A 320 2.87 7.59 -11.07
N ILE A 321 2.61 8.78 -10.53
CA ILE A 321 1.32 9.13 -9.89
C ILE A 321 0.32 9.66 -10.91
N ALA A 322 0.73 10.42 -11.89
CA ALA A 322 -0.15 11.08 -12.85
C ALA A 322 -1.15 10.13 -13.55
N PRO A 323 -0.79 8.89 -13.96
CA PRO A 323 -1.74 7.97 -14.56
C PRO A 323 -2.79 7.42 -13.57
N HIS A 324 -2.56 7.56 -12.27
CA HIS A 324 -3.47 7.09 -11.22
C HIS A 324 -4.33 8.22 -10.62
N ALA A 325 -4.09 9.45 -11.02
CA ALA A 325 -4.84 10.62 -10.61
C ALA A 325 -6.01 10.90 -11.54
#